data_252f9a778cb8fa93e4bc3e743fd7d7ca
#
_entry.id   252f9a778cb8fa93e4bc3e743fd7d7ca
#
_cell.length_a   1.000
_cell.length_b   1.000
_cell.length_c   1.000
_cell.angle_alpha   90.00
_cell.angle_beta   90.00
_cell.angle_gamma   90.00
#
_symmetry.space_group_name_H-M   'P 1'
#
loop_
_entity.id
_entity.type
_entity.pdbx_description
1 polymer ?
#
loop_
_entity_poly.entity_id
_entity_poly.type
_entity_poly.pdbx_seq_one_letter_code
_entity_poly.pdbx_strand_id
1 'polypeptide(L)'
;MRRWFPVLLSLTVIAVSVLIAAAPGSGPFIAVVLALGTCAYACLAMAIGISTRLPLVEKVLGPLDRAYGVHKALGITALVLVLAHLTLATTASASSVGIIEPQPLVIGLGALGLLVLAGTAAVALSDMSHSRFQKVHGPLAGVSFLVLTLHAVVASATGHGHGAVTTAWTAVLALVGLGGIAQRIHHRYLGGRRMRVAATTPRERALEVDLVPVRDGGRAPTVRPGQFIVLTASSGGVREGHPFTVTRSDEHGLSVMVRAVGDWTRLLQAGLAVGDEVLVDGPFGGFLPATSGTPEVWVAGGSGVTPFLATIRPVLAEERSVRADGAVPPERWPVRLVVAAHARSDAPAWEELRDAGEELDWLTVVPAFTESGDRLEDEALDALVADSPERASWYVCGPQDLTRSVRSALRRAERSTERLHVERFSWR
;
A
#
# COMPACT_ATOMS: atom_id res chain seq x y z
N MET A 1 18.23 8.66 5.32
CA MET A 1 17.21 9.54 5.92
C MET A 1 15.76 9.10 5.62
N ARG A 2 15.36 8.81 4.37
CA ARG A 2 13.95 8.43 4.04
C ARG A 2 13.40 7.19 4.78
N ARG A 3 14.23 6.21 5.16
CA ARG A 3 13.76 4.98 5.84
C ARG A 3 13.28 5.20 7.27
N TRP A 4 13.83 6.17 7.99
CA TRP A 4 13.52 6.44 9.39
C TRP A 4 12.49 7.55 9.59
N PHE A 5 12.17 8.31 8.55
CA PHE A 5 11.25 9.44 8.64
C PHE A 5 9.86 9.08 9.20
N PRO A 6 9.20 7.98 8.78
CA PRO A 6 7.91 7.60 9.33
C PRO A 6 7.97 7.28 10.82
N VAL A 7 9.05 6.59 11.24
CA VAL A 7 9.27 6.26 12.65
C VAL A 7 9.51 7.52 13.46
N LEU A 8 10.34 8.44 12.96
CA LEU A 8 10.61 9.72 13.61
C LEU A 8 9.34 10.57 13.72
N LEU A 9 8.52 10.63 12.67
CA LEU A 9 7.26 11.36 12.71
C LEU A 9 6.32 10.78 13.76
N SER A 10 6.15 9.47 13.81
CA SER A 10 5.31 8.80 14.81
C SER A 10 5.84 9.03 16.23
N LEU A 11 7.14 8.91 16.43
CA LEU A 11 7.79 9.20 17.73
C LEU A 11 7.62 10.66 18.13
N THR A 12 7.73 11.60 17.20
CA THR A 12 7.52 13.03 17.47
C THR A 12 6.09 13.29 17.91
N VAL A 13 5.08 12.75 17.21
CA VAL A 13 3.66 12.91 17.60
C VAL A 13 3.39 12.30 18.95
N ILE A 14 3.96 11.14 19.27
CA ILE A 14 3.86 10.49 20.58
C ILE A 14 4.53 11.36 21.64
N ALA A 15 5.75 11.83 21.41
CA ALA A 15 6.48 12.67 22.35
C ALA A 15 5.74 13.99 22.64
N VAL A 16 5.20 14.64 21.60
CA VAL A 16 4.37 15.85 21.76
C VAL A 16 3.12 15.52 22.59
N SER A 17 2.47 14.37 22.35
CA SER A 17 1.30 13.94 23.13
C SER A 17 1.63 13.73 24.61
N VAL A 18 2.80 13.13 24.91
CA VAL A 18 3.29 12.97 26.30
C VAL A 18 3.58 14.33 26.96
N LEU A 19 4.29 15.21 26.27
CA LEU A 19 4.63 16.54 26.79
C LEU A 19 3.38 17.38 27.07
N ILE A 20 2.39 17.32 26.18
CA ILE A 20 1.11 18.03 26.34
C ILE A 20 0.31 17.47 27.52
N ALA A 21 0.29 16.15 27.70
CA ALA A 21 -0.43 15.51 28.82
C ALA A 21 0.25 15.74 30.16
N ALA A 22 1.56 15.95 30.18
CA ALA A 22 2.35 16.26 31.37
C ALA A 22 2.30 17.75 31.79
N ALA A 23 1.43 18.57 31.20
CA ALA A 23 1.33 20.00 31.51
C ALA A 23 0.98 20.25 33.01
N PRO A 24 1.46 21.35 33.59
CA PRO A 24 1.32 21.63 35.04
C PRO A 24 -0.15 21.66 35.50
N GLY A 25 -0.45 21.03 36.63
CA GLY A 25 -1.77 21.05 37.26
C GLY A 25 -2.37 19.67 37.57
N SER A 26 -1.91 18.60 36.91
CA SER A 26 -2.27 17.22 37.22
C SER A 26 -1.17 16.57 38.06
N GLY A 27 -1.53 15.83 39.10
CA GLY A 27 -0.54 15.00 39.82
C GLY A 27 0.13 14.00 38.85
N PRO A 28 1.35 13.51 39.17
CA PRO A 28 2.16 12.70 38.25
C PRO A 28 1.44 11.44 37.76
N PHE A 29 0.59 10.85 38.57
CA PHE A 29 -0.17 9.66 38.22
C PHE A 29 -1.25 9.96 37.14
N ILE A 30 -1.99 11.06 37.32
CA ILE A 30 -3.01 11.50 36.38
C ILE A 30 -2.36 11.87 35.06
N ALA A 31 -1.21 12.54 35.07
CA ALA A 31 -0.45 12.88 33.87
C ALA A 31 -0.09 11.63 33.06
N VAL A 32 0.30 10.53 33.73
CA VAL A 32 0.58 9.25 33.04
C VAL A 32 -0.68 8.66 32.40
N VAL A 33 -1.80 8.64 33.12
CA VAL A 33 -3.07 8.13 32.59
C VAL A 33 -3.50 8.92 31.36
N LEU A 34 -3.44 10.26 31.42
CA LEU A 34 -3.77 11.15 30.31
C LEU A 34 -2.82 10.96 29.12
N ALA A 35 -1.51 10.82 29.39
CA ALA A 35 -0.50 10.59 28.35
C ALA A 35 -0.77 9.31 27.58
N LEU A 36 -1.08 8.21 28.27
CA LEU A 36 -1.41 6.94 27.61
C LEU A 36 -2.64 7.04 26.71
N GLY A 37 -3.72 7.66 27.21
CA GLY A 37 -4.93 7.88 26.43
C GLY A 37 -4.70 8.76 25.20
N THR A 38 -4.00 9.89 25.39
CA THR A 38 -3.69 10.83 24.29
C THR A 38 -2.77 10.21 23.25
N CYS A 39 -1.75 9.44 23.69
CA CYS A 39 -0.87 8.72 22.77
C CYS A 39 -1.60 7.63 21.98
N ALA A 40 -2.48 6.87 22.64
CA ALA A 40 -3.32 5.88 21.97
C ALA A 40 -4.21 6.54 20.89
N TYR A 41 -4.83 7.64 21.23
CA TYR A 41 -5.68 8.42 20.33
C TYR A 41 -4.88 8.99 19.13
N ALA A 42 -3.68 9.49 19.40
CA ALA A 42 -2.76 9.95 18.35
C ALA A 42 -2.36 8.81 17.38
N CYS A 43 -2.06 7.63 17.90
CA CYS A 43 -1.78 6.45 17.09
C CYS A 43 -2.97 6.08 16.20
N LEU A 44 -4.20 6.13 16.70
CA LEU A 44 -5.41 5.85 15.92
C LEU A 44 -5.65 6.91 14.84
N ALA A 45 -5.54 8.20 15.18
CA ALA A 45 -5.67 9.29 14.21
C ALA A 45 -4.66 9.16 13.07
N MET A 46 -3.39 8.89 13.39
CA MET A 46 -2.33 8.66 12.40
C MET A 46 -2.60 7.41 11.56
N ALA A 47 -3.02 6.29 12.18
CA ALA A 47 -3.35 5.07 11.44
C ALA A 47 -4.47 5.31 10.41
N ILE A 48 -5.52 6.04 10.78
CA ILE A 48 -6.60 6.42 9.87
C ILE A 48 -6.07 7.35 8.77
N GLY A 49 -5.30 8.38 9.13
CA GLY A 49 -4.68 9.30 8.15
C GLY A 49 -3.81 8.58 7.11
N ILE A 50 -3.01 7.62 7.55
CA ILE A 50 -2.16 6.80 6.65
C ILE A 50 -3.01 5.95 5.69
N SER A 51 -4.19 5.50 6.12
CA SER A 51 -5.08 4.68 5.30
C SER A 51 -5.75 5.44 4.14
N THR A 52 -5.61 6.76 4.06
CA THR A 52 -6.30 7.63 3.07
C THR A 52 -5.76 7.52 1.65
N ARG A 53 -4.56 6.95 1.46
CA ARG A 53 -3.87 6.88 0.16
C ARG A 53 -3.62 8.25 -0.48
N LEU A 54 -3.53 9.33 0.32
CA LEU A 54 -3.18 10.63 -0.20
C LEU A 54 -1.76 10.61 -0.79
N PRO A 55 -1.49 11.31 -1.90
CA PRO A 55 -0.15 11.39 -2.48
C PRO A 55 0.91 11.90 -1.48
N LEU A 56 0.50 12.74 -0.52
CA LEU A 56 1.35 13.19 0.56
C LEU A 56 1.82 12.03 1.45
N VAL A 57 0.91 11.09 1.76
CA VAL A 57 1.23 9.90 2.58
C VAL A 57 2.30 9.06 1.88
N GLU A 58 2.14 8.81 0.58
CA GLU A 58 3.12 8.06 -0.21
C GLU A 58 4.45 8.82 -0.34
N LYS A 59 4.42 10.14 -0.52
CA LYS A 59 5.62 10.99 -0.57
C LYS A 59 6.40 10.96 0.74
N VAL A 60 5.71 10.90 1.88
CA VAL A 60 6.29 10.95 3.23
C VAL A 60 6.73 9.57 3.71
N LEU A 61 5.85 8.58 3.59
CA LEU A 61 6.06 7.24 4.13
C LEU A 61 6.75 6.28 3.14
N GLY A 62 6.75 6.62 1.86
CA GLY A 62 7.20 5.74 0.78
C GLY A 62 6.07 4.88 0.23
N PRO A 63 6.39 3.78 -0.44
CA PRO A 63 5.39 2.91 -1.09
C PRO A 63 4.29 2.45 -0.14
N LEU A 64 3.10 2.19 -0.69
CA LEU A 64 1.89 1.88 0.10
C LEU A 64 2.03 0.64 0.99
N ASP A 65 2.83 -0.36 0.60
CA ASP A 65 3.12 -1.54 1.42
C ASP A 65 3.79 -1.14 2.74
N ARG A 66 4.71 -0.17 2.70
CA ARG A 66 5.36 0.40 3.88
C ARG A 66 4.37 1.20 4.72
N ALA A 67 3.53 2.01 4.07
CA ALA A 67 2.49 2.78 4.77
C ALA A 67 1.54 1.86 5.54
N TYR A 68 1.16 0.71 4.96
CA TYR A 68 0.35 -0.30 5.66
C TYR A 68 1.10 -0.99 6.81
N GLY A 69 2.41 -1.20 6.69
CA GLY A 69 3.24 -1.69 7.81
C GLY A 69 3.20 -0.73 9.01
N VAL A 70 3.32 0.58 8.75
CA VAL A 70 3.21 1.62 9.78
C VAL A 70 1.80 1.68 10.36
N HIS A 71 0.76 1.63 9.51
CA HIS A 71 -0.64 1.56 9.94
C HIS A 71 -0.89 0.40 10.91
N LYS A 72 -0.42 -0.80 10.59
CA LYS A 72 -0.54 -1.99 11.45
C LYS A 72 0.18 -1.80 12.79
N ALA A 73 1.41 -1.28 12.76
CA ALA A 73 2.18 -1.01 13.98
C ALA A 73 1.46 0.01 14.88
N LEU A 74 0.96 1.11 14.32
CA LEU A 74 0.20 2.13 15.06
C LEU A 74 -1.09 1.56 15.67
N GLY A 75 -1.82 0.72 14.92
CA GLY A 75 -3.04 0.08 15.42
C GLY A 75 -2.77 -0.85 16.62
N ILE A 76 -1.71 -1.66 16.57
CA ILE A 76 -1.30 -2.52 17.68
C ILE A 76 -0.85 -1.67 18.88
N THR A 77 -0.02 -0.66 18.63
CA THR A 77 0.45 0.26 19.69
C THR A 77 -0.73 0.97 20.36
N ALA A 78 -1.71 1.45 19.59
CA ALA A 78 -2.91 2.06 20.13
C ALA A 78 -3.68 1.11 21.08
N LEU A 79 -3.87 -0.14 20.66
CA LEU A 79 -4.57 -1.14 21.49
C LEU A 79 -3.82 -1.39 22.82
N VAL A 80 -2.50 -1.55 22.79
CA VAL A 80 -1.67 -1.75 23.99
C VAL A 80 -1.78 -0.53 24.93
N LEU A 81 -1.68 0.68 24.37
CA LEU A 81 -1.77 1.92 25.15
C LEU A 81 -3.16 2.13 25.75
N VAL A 82 -4.24 1.77 25.04
CA VAL A 82 -5.61 1.86 25.58
C VAL A 82 -5.81 0.88 26.73
N LEU A 83 -5.28 -0.34 26.63
CA LEU A 83 -5.34 -1.32 27.73
C LEU A 83 -4.57 -0.84 28.96
N ALA A 84 -3.38 -0.27 28.76
CA ALA A 84 -2.61 0.32 29.87
C ALA A 84 -3.33 1.53 30.48
N HIS A 85 -3.92 2.41 29.64
CA HIS A 85 -4.74 3.54 30.08
C HIS A 85 -5.92 3.08 30.95
N LEU A 86 -6.69 2.08 30.48
CA LEU A 86 -7.82 1.52 31.23
C LEU A 86 -7.38 0.96 32.57
N THR A 87 -6.32 0.15 32.60
CA THR A 87 -5.81 -0.48 33.82
C THR A 87 -5.42 0.57 34.85
N LEU A 88 -4.69 1.61 34.44
CA LEU A 88 -4.27 2.67 35.38
C LEU A 88 -5.44 3.58 35.78
N ALA A 89 -6.36 3.89 34.86
CA ALA A 89 -7.55 4.69 35.20
C ALA A 89 -8.46 4.00 36.20
N THR A 90 -8.65 2.68 36.08
CA THR A 90 -9.46 1.89 37.05
C THR A 90 -8.77 1.76 38.40
N THR A 91 -7.44 1.60 38.45
CA THR A 91 -6.70 1.58 39.73
C THR A 91 -6.69 2.94 40.41
N ALA A 92 -6.65 4.04 39.66
CA ALA A 92 -6.78 5.40 40.22
C ALA A 92 -8.12 5.63 40.89
N SER A 93 -9.18 5.13 40.29
CA SER A 93 -10.54 5.25 40.85
C SER A 93 -10.78 4.40 42.06
N ALA A 94 -10.10 3.27 42.19
CA ALA A 94 -10.21 2.34 43.29
C ALA A 94 -9.35 2.74 44.51
N SER A 95 -8.28 3.51 44.30
CA SER A 95 -7.43 3.99 45.38
C SER A 95 -8.13 5.15 46.12
N SER A 96 -8.25 5.05 47.45
CA SER A 96 -8.88 6.03 48.36
C SER A 96 -8.25 7.45 48.33
N VAL A 97 -7.44 7.77 47.35
CA VAL A 97 -6.75 9.05 47.16
C VAL A 97 -7.67 10.10 46.45
N GLY A 98 -8.97 9.81 46.28
CA GLY A 98 -10.00 10.82 45.99
C GLY A 98 -9.82 11.72 44.76
N ILE A 99 -9.06 11.27 43.75
CA ILE A 99 -8.53 12.17 42.73
C ILE A 99 -9.43 12.27 41.47
N ILE A 100 -10.29 11.28 41.21
CA ILE A 100 -11.20 11.31 40.05
C ILE A 100 -12.50 10.61 40.45
N GLU A 101 -13.62 11.34 40.51
CA GLU A 101 -14.94 10.70 40.43
C GLU A 101 -15.19 10.36 38.95
N PRO A 102 -15.16 9.08 38.57
CA PRO A 102 -15.34 8.72 37.19
C PRO A 102 -16.75 8.97 36.75
N GLN A 103 -16.95 9.91 35.83
CA GLN A 103 -18.26 10.17 35.21
C GLN A 103 -18.71 8.90 34.48
N PRO A 104 -19.90 8.33 34.81
CA PRO A 104 -20.37 7.09 34.17
C PRO A 104 -20.38 7.13 32.62
N LEU A 105 -20.65 8.31 32.06
CA LEU A 105 -20.63 8.52 30.60
C LEU A 105 -19.23 8.38 30.02
N VAL A 106 -18.19 8.92 30.70
CA VAL A 106 -16.79 8.81 30.24
C VAL A 106 -16.36 7.34 30.27
N ILE A 107 -16.67 6.62 31.35
CA ILE A 107 -16.38 5.18 31.47
C ILE A 107 -17.10 4.40 30.35
N GLY A 108 -18.40 4.63 30.18
CA GLY A 108 -19.21 3.93 29.18
C GLY A 108 -18.69 4.13 27.75
N LEU A 109 -18.36 5.36 27.39
CA LEU A 109 -17.77 5.66 26.07
C LEU A 109 -16.39 5.04 25.90
N GLY A 110 -15.53 5.07 26.91
CA GLY A 110 -14.22 4.43 26.87
C GLY A 110 -14.33 2.92 26.71
N ALA A 111 -15.20 2.26 27.47
CA ALA A 111 -15.44 0.82 27.39
C ALA A 111 -16.03 0.40 26.01
N LEU A 112 -17.00 1.16 25.50
CA LEU A 112 -17.58 0.93 24.17
C LEU A 112 -16.50 1.10 23.09
N GLY A 113 -15.72 2.19 23.17
CA GLY A 113 -14.64 2.45 22.21
C GLY A 113 -13.59 1.34 22.21
N LEU A 114 -13.19 0.84 23.37
CA LEU A 114 -12.27 -0.29 23.50
C LEU A 114 -12.88 -1.58 22.92
N LEU A 115 -14.14 -1.87 23.20
CA LEU A 115 -14.81 -3.06 22.67
C LEU A 115 -14.81 -3.07 21.13
N VAL A 116 -15.17 -1.92 20.51
CA VAL A 116 -15.17 -1.79 19.05
C VAL A 116 -13.75 -1.83 18.50
N LEU A 117 -12.76 -1.24 19.19
CA LEU A 117 -11.35 -1.29 18.79
C LEU A 117 -10.81 -2.73 18.85
N ALA A 118 -11.12 -3.46 19.90
CA ALA A 118 -10.75 -4.88 20.02
C ALA A 118 -11.38 -5.74 18.90
N GLY A 119 -12.65 -5.50 18.59
CA GLY A 119 -13.33 -6.12 17.44
C GLY A 119 -12.65 -5.77 16.11
N THR A 120 -12.24 -4.51 15.94
CA THR A 120 -11.50 -4.05 14.75
C THR A 120 -10.15 -4.77 14.62
N ALA A 121 -9.43 -4.93 15.74
CA ALA A 121 -8.16 -5.66 15.78
C ALA A 121 -8.35 -7.16 15.52
N ALA A 122 -9.39 -7.78 16.09
CA ALA A 122 -9.73 -9.19 15.85
C ALA A 122 -10.01 -9.45 14.36
N VAL A 123 -10.76 -8.57 13.70
CA VAL A 123 -10.98 -8.62 12.25
C VAL A 123 -9.66 -8.47 11.48
N ALA A 124 -8.75 -7.61 11.93
CA ALA A 124 -7.45 -7.40 11.28
C ALA A 124 -6.51 -8.62 11.42
N LEU A 125 -6.68 -9.43 12.44
CA LEU A 125 -5.89 -10.63 12.72
C LEU A 125 -6.54 -11.92 12.18
N SER A 126 -7.77 -11.86 11.67
CA SER A 126 -8.50 -13.01 11.16
C SER A 126 -8.08 -13.36 9.72
N ASP A 127 -8.25 -14.63 9.33
CA ASP A 127 -8.04 -15.14 7.96
C ASP A 127 -9.21 -14.83 7.02
N MET A 128 -9.91 -13.72 7.27
CA MET A 128 -11.04 -13.29 6.45
C MET A 128 -10.59 -12.93 5.03
N SER A 129 -11.44 -13.24 4.03
CA SER A 129 -11.16 -12.83 2.64
C SER A 129 -11.01 -11.30 2.55
N HIS A 130 -10.13 -10.83 1.67
CA HIS A 130 -9.81 -9.39 1.54
C HIS A 130 -11.05 -8.52 1.32
N SER A 131 -12.00 -8.99 0.53
CA SER A 131 -13.28 -8.32 0.27
C SER A 131 -14.11 -8.13 1.55
N ARG A 132 -14.29 -9.18 2.35
CA ARG A 132 -15.00 -9.12 3.64
C ARG A 132 -14.27 -8.25 4.64
N PHE A 133 -12.95 -8.38 4.69
CA PHE A 133 -12.08 -7.54 5.54
C PHE A 133 -12.31 -6.05 5.27
N GLN A 134 -12.26 -5.62 4.02
CA GLN A 134 -12.47 -4.22 3.66
C GLN A 134 -13.87 -3.70 4.03
N LYS A 135 -14.91 -4.56 3.95
CA LYS A 135 -16.29 -4.21 4.28
C LYS A 135 -16.51 -4.06 5.79
N VAL A 136 -15.74 -4.75 6.62
CA VAL A 136 -15.92 -4.81 8.07
C VAL A 136 -14.91 -3.94 8.82
N HIS A 137 -13.61 -4.10 8.54
CA HIS A 137 -12.54 -3.41 9.27
C HIS A 137 -12.65 -1.87 9.17
N GLY A 138 -12.88 -1.34 7.98
CA GLY A 138 -12.96 0.11 7.76
C GLY A 138 -14.09 0.79 8.55
N PRO A 139 -15.35 0.33 8.43
CA PRO A 139 -16.47 0.85 9.23
C PRO A 139 -16.25 0.71 10.73
N LEU A 140 -15.79 -0.46 11.23
CA LEU A 140 -15.50 -0.66 12.65
C LEU A 140 -14.42 0.32 13.16
N ALA A 141 -13.35 0.51 12.40
CA ALA A 141 -12.29 1.47 12.74
C ALA A 141 -12.85 2.91 12.81
N GLY A 142 -13.72 3.29 11.86
CA GLY A 142 -14.39 4.59 11.88
C GLY A 142 -15.29 4.77 13.09
N VAL A 143 -16.12 3.79 13.42
CA VAL A 143 -17.00 3.81 14.61
C VAL A 143 -16.17 3.88 15.89
N SER A 144 -15.10 3.05 16.01
CA SER A 144 -14.20 3.08 17.15
C SER A 144 -13.59 4.47 17.36
N PHE A 145 -13.10 5.09 16.27
CA PHE A 145 -12.51 6.42 16.34
C PHE A 145 -13.53 7.49 16.75
N LEU A 146 -14.75 7.45 16.22
CA LEU A 146 -15.83 8.39 16.60
C LEU A 146 -16.20 8.28 18.07
N VAL A 147 -16.37 7.06 18.59
CA VAL A 147 -16.70 6.82 20.00
C VAL A 147 -15.57 7.28 20.91
N LEU A 148 -14.31 6.99 20.56
CA LEU A 148 -13.14 7.43 21.31
C LEU A 148 -12.92 8.94 21.23
N THR A 149 -13.28 9.59 20.11
CA THR A 149 -13.31 11.04 20.00
C THR A 149 -14.32 11.63 20.98
N LEU A 150 -15.54 11.08 21.03
CA LEU A 150 -16.57 11.51 21.96
C LEU A 150 -16.14 11.29 23.41
N HIS A 151 -15.52 10.14 23.72
CA HIS A 151 -14.91 9.88 25.03
C HIS A 151 -13.89 10.98 25.41
N ALA A 152 -12.97 11.31 24.52
CA ALA A 152 -11.95 12.33 24.76
C ALA A 152 -12.56 13.73 24.96
N VAL A 153 -13.57 14.10 24.16
CA VAL A 153 -14.27 15.38 24.29
C VAL A 153 -15.02 15.48 25.60
N VAL A 154 -15.79 14.46 25.99
CA VAL A 154 -16.55 14.46 27.25
C VAL A 154 -15.59 14.47 28.44
N ALA A 155 -14.51 13.68 28.42
CA ALA A 155 -13.48 13.70 29.45
C ALA A 155 -12.82 15.08 29.58
N SER A 156 -12.56 15.77 28.47
CA SER A 156 -12.03 17.14 28.49
C SER A 156 -13.03 18.14 29.08
N ALA A 157 -14.31 18.03 28.74
CA ALA A 157 -15.37 18.93 29.21
C ALA A 157 -15.67 18.77 30.71
N THR A 158 -15.45 17.59 31.28
CA THR A 158 -15.69 17.30 32.70
C THR A 158 -14.55 17.73 33.64
N GLY A 159 -13.53 18.40 33.12
CA GLY A 159 -12.52 19.08 33.94
C GLY A 159 -11.42 18.17 34.51
N HIS A 160 -11.31 16.93 34.04
CA HIS A 160 -10.33 15.96 34.56
C HIS A 160 -8.91 16.23 34.01
N GLY A 161 -8.30 17.34 34.41
CA GLY A 161 -6.88 17.64 34.17
C GLY A 161 -6.54 18.10 32.74
N HIS A 162 -7.52 18.39 31.91
CA HIS A 162 -7.28 18.84 30.53
C HIS A 162 -7.14 20.37 30.48
N GLY A 163 -5.91 20.88 30.35
CA GLY A 163 -5.65 22.28 30.03
C GLY A 163 -6.05 22.59 28.57
N ALA A 164 -6.16 23.88 28.25
CA ALA A 164 -6.50 24.35 26.89
C ALA A 164 -5.59 23.73 25.79
N VAL A 165 -4.33 23.51 26.10
CA VAL A 165 -3.35 22.90 25.17
C VAL A 165 -3.69 21.43 24.86
N THR A 166 -4.06 20.64 25.88
CA THR A 166 -4.45 19.24 25.69
C THR A 166 -5.74 19.14 24.88
N THR A 167 -6.71 20.01 25.16
CA THR A 167 -7.98 20.08 24.42
C THR A 167 -7.74 20.47 22.95
N ALA A 168 -6.89 21.48 22.71
CA ALA A 168 -6.53 21.89 21.34
C ALA A 168 -5.82 20.78 20.58
N TRP A 169 -4.90 20.06 21.22
CA TRP A 169 -4.20 18.92 20.63
C TRP A 169 -5.16 17.77 20.28
N THR A 170 -6.07 17.43 21.19
CA THR A 170 -7.11 16.42 20.96
C THR A 170 -7.99 16.82 19.77
N ALA A 171 -8.35 18.09 19.65
CA ALA A 171 -9.11 18.60 18.49
C ALA A 171 -8.33 18.46 17.18
N VAL A 172 -7.02 18.75 17.17
CA VAL A 172 -6.16 18.53 15.98
C VAL A 172 -6.15 17.06 15.57
N LEU A 173 -5.98 16.15 16.54
CA LEU A 173 -5.99 14.71 16.27
C LEU A 173 -7.37 14.24 15.75
N ALA A 174 -8.46 14.78 16.32
CA ALA A 174 -9.81 14.51 15.85
C ALA A 174 -9.99 14.95 14.39
N LEU A 175 -9.52 16.15 14.03
CA LEU A 175 -9.59 16.65 12.64
C LEU A 175 -8.79 15.78 11.67
N VAL A 176 -7.60 15.31 12.08
CA VAL A 176 -6.79 14.38 11.26
C VAL A 176 -7.55 13.07 11.01
N GLY A 177 -8.10 12.46 12.06
CA GLY A 177 -8.81 11.18 11.93
C GLY A 177 -10.15 11.32 11.20
N LEU A 178 -10.96 12.35 11.53
CA LEU A 178 -12.23 12.61 10.83
C LEU A 178 -12.01 13.00 9.37
N GLY A 179 -11.00 13.82 9.09
CA GLY A 179 -10.57 14.14 7.72
C GLY A 179 -10.16 12.89 6.96
N GLY A 180 -9.43 11.99 7.60
CA GLY A 180 -9.06 10.69 7.04
C GLY A 180 -10.27 9.80 6.72
N ILE A 181 -11.26 9.74 7.62
CA ILE A 181 -12.52 9.01 7.39
C ILE A 181 -13.28 9.63 6.21
N ALA A 182 -13.46 10.95 6.21
CA ALA A 182 -14.16 11.67 5.15
C ALA A 182 -13.47 11.46 3.79
N GLN A 183 -12.14 11.56 3.74
CA GLN A 183 -11.35 11.31 2.53
C GLN A 183 -11.53 9.88 2.03
N ARG A 184 -11.55 8.90 2.92
CA ARG A 184 -11.75 7.50 2.56
C ARG A 184 -13.15 7.22 2.02
N ILE A 185 -14.17 7.86 2.61
CA ILE A 185 -15.55 7.82 2.10
C ILE A 185 -15.61 8.48 0.71
N HIS A 186 -15.01 9.66 0.57
CA HIS A 186 -14.93 10.35 -0.71
C HIS A 186 -14.32 9.47 -1.80
N HIS A 187 -13.12 8.91 -1.58
CA HIS A 187 -12.46 8.02 -2.54
C HIS A 187 -13.28 6.78 -2.87
N ARG A 188 -13.99 6.22 -1.90
CA ARG A 188 -14.79 5.01 -2.11
C ARG A 188 -16.05 5.25 -2.96
N TYR A 189 -16.70 6.40 -2.79
CA TYR A 189 -18.01 6.65 -3.37
C TYR A 189 -18.04 7.74 -4.43
N LEU A 190 -17.15 8.73 -4.34
CA LEU A 190 -17.14 9.93 -5.19
C LEU A 190 -15.82 10.12 -5.95
N GLY A 191 -14.73 9.50 -5.47
CA GLY A 191 -13.40 9.62 -6.04
C GLY A 191 -13.18 8.69 -7.23
N GLY A 192 -12.15 9.04 -8.01
CA GLY A 192 -11.75 8.31 -9.21
C GLY A 192 -12.26 8.94 -10.50
N ARG A 193 -11.51 8.72 -11.56
CA ARG A 193 -11.89 9.13 -12.92
C ARG A 193 -12.77 8.06 -13.53
N ARG A 194 -13.89 8.46 -14.11
CA ARG A 194 -14.73 7.53 -14.89
C ARG A 194 -14.04 7.25 -16.21
N MET A 195 -13.74 5.98 -16.44
CA MET A 195 -13.17 5.48 -17.67
C MET A 195 -14.07 4.40 -18.26
N ARG A 196 -13.93 4.17 -19.55
CA ARG A 196 -14.71 3.17 -20.30
C ARG A 196 -13.74 2.13 -20.83
N VAL A 197 -14.14 0.88 -20.80
CA VAL A 197 -13.42 -0.22 -21.45
C VAL A 197 -13.51 -0.03 -22.95
N ALA A 198 -12.39 0.26 -23.61
CA ALA A 198 -12.31 0.46 -25.04
C ALA A 198 -12.04 -0.85 -25.78
N ALA A 199 -11.20 -1.72 -25.18
CA ALA A 199 -10.90 -3.03 -25.71
C ALA A 199 -10.55 -4.01 -24.57
N THR A 200 -10.75 -5.29 -24.86
CA THR A 200 -10.27 -6.40 -24.03
C THR A 200 -9.52 -7.39 -24.90
N THR A 201 -8.28 -7.71 -24.54
CA THR A 201 -7.43 -8.64 -25.30
C THR A 201 -7.05 -9.82 -24.40
N PRO A 202 -7.46 -11.04 -24.73
CA PRO A 202 -7.00 -12.23 -24.01
C PRO A 202 -5.48 -12.39 -24.11
N ARG A 203 -4.84 -12.72 -22.99
CA ARG A 203 -3.39 -12.98 -22.89
C ARG A 203 -3.20 -14.18 -21.98
N GLU A 204 -2.66 -15.27 -22.42
CA GLU A 204 -2.43 -16.48 -21.63
C GLU A 204 -3.51 -16.65 -20.52
N ARG A 205 -3.14 -16.55 -19.24
CA ARG A 205 -4.09 -16.58 -18.10
C ARG A 205 -4.47 -15.18 -17.59
N ALA A 206 -4.45 -14.17 -18.45
CA ALA A 206 -4.80 -12.81 -18.11
C ALA A 206 -5.69 -12.17 -19.17
N LEU A 207 -6.30 -11.04 -18.83
CA LEU A 207 -7.05 -10.18 -19.73
C LEU A 207 -6.37 -8.81 -19.72
N GLU A 208 -5.89 -8.36 -20.86
CA GLU A 208 -5.46 -6.97 -21.03
C GLU A 208 -6.69 -6.10 -21.30
N VAL A 209 -6.84 -5.02 -20.55
CA VAL A 209 -8.00 -4.13 -20.59
C VAL A 209 -7.51 -2.74 -20.92
N ASP A 210 -7.98 -2.21 -22.04
CA ASP A 210 -7.73 -0.83 -22.46
C ASP A 210 -8.85 0.08 -21.97
N LEU A 211 -8.46 1.15 -21.31
CA LEU A 211 -9.36 2.11 -20.68
C LEU A 211 -9.17 3.50 -21.28
N VAL A 212 -10.28 4.14 -21.65
CA VAL A 212 -10.30 5.52 -22.17
C VAL A 212 -11.20 6.40 -21.32
N PRO A 213 -10.98 7.72 -21.24
CA PRO A 213 -11.88 8.63 -20.55
C PRO A 213 -13.30 8.55 -21.09
N VAL A 214 -14.32 8.61 -20.20
CA VAL A 214 -15.74 8.59 -20.60
C VAL A 214 -16.13 9.88 -21.30
N ARG A 215 -15.52 11.02 -20.93
CA ARG A 215 -15.79 12.32 -21.56
C ARG A 215 -14.95 12.45 -22.82
N ASP A 216 -15.59 12.80 -23.95
CA ASP A 216 -14.91 13.15 -25.18
C ASP A 216 -13.94 14.32 -24.94
N GLY A 217 -12.69 14.18 -25.39
CA GLY A 217 -11.61 15.13 -25.10
C GLY A 217 -11.09 15.09 -23.65
N GLY A 218 -11.55 14.17 -22.81
CA GLY A 218 -11.00 13.91 -21.49
C GLY A 218 -9.57 13.34 -21.62
N ARG A 219 -8.69 13.71 -20.66
CA ARG A 219 -7.33 13.15 -20.61
C ARG A 219 -7.27 11.99 -19.62
N ALA A 220 -6.58 10.92 -20.02
CA ALA A 220 -6.22 9.85 -19.10
C ALA A 220 -5.27 10.37 -17.99
N PRO A 221 -5.21 9.71 -16.83
CA PRO A 221 -4.21 10.05 -15.82
C PRO A 221 -2.81 9.80 -16.37
N THR A 222 -1.89 10.75 -16.17
CA THR A 222 -0.49 10.53 -16.51
C THR A 222 0.12 9.52 -15.53
N VAL A 223 0.54 8.39 -16.05
CA VAL A 223 1.11 7.28 -15.26
C VAL A 223 2.53 7.01 -15.72
N ARG A 224 3.46 6.93 -14.77
CA ARG A 224 4.84 6.54 -15.05
C ARG A 224 4.98 5.02 -15.04
N PRO A 225 5.91 4.44 -15.82
CA PRO A 225 6.19 3.01 -15.77
C PRO A 225 6.37 2.50 -14.33
N GLY A 226 5.79 1.34 -14.02
CA GLY A 226 5.84 0.74 -12.69
C GLY A 226 4.84 1.30 -11.67
N GLN A 227 4.06 2.32 -12.02
CA GLN A 227 2.94 2.76 -11.19
C GLN A 227 1.69 1.91 -11.44
N PHE A 228 0.80 1.91 -10.45
CA PHE A 228 -0.47 1.20 -10.50
C PHE A 228 -1.65 2.15 -10.25
N ILE A 229 -2.82 1.71 -10.65
CA ILE A 229 -4.10 2.34 -10.35
C ILE A 229 -4.95 1.40 -9.49
N VAL A 230 -5.92 1.94 -8.78
CA VAL A 230 -7.02 1.16 -8.21
C VAL A 230 -8.18 1.21 -9.18
N LEU A 231 -8.44 0.08 -9.83
CA LEU A 231 -9.59 -0.11 -10.72
C LEU A 231 -10.79 -0.57 -9.88
N THR A 232 -11.86 0.20 -9.88
CA THR A 232 -13.13 -0.17 -9.25
C THR A 232 -14.15 -0.46 -10.34
N ALA A 233 -14.63 -1.68 -10.37
CA ALA A 233 -15.64 -2.15 -11.29
C ALA A 233 -16.75 -2.92 -10.57
N SER A 234 -17.88 -3.08 -11.24
CA SER A 234 -18.96 -3.94 -10.79
C SER A 234 -18.99 -5.20 -11.63
N SER A 235 -18.87 -6.35 -11.00
CA SER A 235 -18.98 -7.65 -11.67
C SER A 235 -19.71 -8.65 -10.78
N GLY A 236 -20.65 -9.42 -11.35
CA GLY A 236 -21.49 -10.34 -10.59
C GLY A 236 -22.28 -9.69 -9.45
N GLY A 237 -22.70 -8.41 -9.59
CA GLY A 237 -23.38 -7.64 -8.56
C GLY A 237 -22.49 -7.15 -7.41
N VAL A 238 -21.18 -7.39 -7.47
CA VAL A 238 -20.21 -6.96 -6.45
C VAL A 238 -19.34 -5.84 -7.01
N ARG A 239 -19.33 -4.69 -6.33
CA ARG A 239 -18.45 -3.56 -6.66
C ARG A 239 -17.25 -3.54 -5.74
N GLU A 240 -16.05 -3.71 -6.31
CA GLU A 240 -14.80 -3.69 -5.57
C GLU A 240 -13.70 -2.93 -6.32
N GLY A 241 -12.73 -2.40 -5.57
CA GLY A 241 -11.55 -1.72 -6.10
C GLY A 241 -10.29 -2.53 -5.80
N HIS A 242 -9.53 -2.88 -6.85
CA HIS A 242 -8.28 -3.62 -6.75
C HIS A 242 -7.14 -2.90 -7.46
N PRO A 243 -5.89 -3.03 -6.96
CA PRO A 243 -4.73 -2.44 -7.60
C PRO A 243 -4.32 -3.24 -8.83
N PHE A 244 -4.04 -2.53 -9.92
CA PHE A 244 -3.47 -3.09 -11.14
C PHE A 244 -2.35 -2.19 -11.64
N THR A 245 -1.20 -2.78 -11.93
CA THR A 245 -0.10 -2.07 -12.59
C THR A 245 -0.55 -1.62 -13.97
N VAL A 246 -0.26 -0.36 -14.30
CA VAL A 246 -0.54 0.17 -15.63
C VAL A 246 0.57 -0.30 -16.57
N THR A 247 0.20 -1.04 -17.60
CA THR A 247 1.14 -1.64 -18.58
C THR A 247 1.39 -0.75 -19.78
N ARG A 248 0.50 0.19 -20.05
CA ARG A 248 0.62 1.25 -21.07
C ARG A 248 -0.15 2.48 -20.62
N SER A 249 0.36 3.67 -20.89
CA SER A 249 -0.32 4.94 -20.62
C SER A 249 0.09 5.98 -21.63
N ASP A 250 -0.90 6.66 -22.21
CA ASP A 250 -0.74 7.82 -23.07
C ASP A 250 -1.83 8.86 -22.75
N GLU A 251 -1.92 9.94 -23.50
CA GLU A 251 -2.93 10.98 -23.29
C GLU A 251 -4.37 10.51 -23.58
N HIS A 252 -4.53 9.46 -24.36
CA HIS A 252 -5.83 8.94 -24.80
C HIS A 252 -6.37 7.86 -23.87
N GLY A 253 -5.47 7.09 -23.21
CA GLY A 253 -5.90 5.98 -22.36
C GLY A 253 -4.79 5.33 -21.55
N LEU A 254 -5.15 4.24 -20.92
CA LEU A 254 -4.22 3.37 -20.21
C LEU A 254 -4.66 1.91 -20.32
N SER A 255 -3.70 1.00 -20.19
CA SER A 255 -3.96 -0.44 -20.18
C SER A 255 -3.55 -1.05 -18.86
N VAL A 256 -4.31 -2.02 -18.41
CA VAL A 256 -4.00 -2.86 -17.24
C VAL A 256 -4.15 -4.33 -17.58
N MET A 257 -3.46 -5.19 -16.84
CA MET A 257 -3.53 -6.63 -17.04
C MET A 257 -4.22 -7.27 -15.83
N VAL A 258 -5.36 -7.91 -16.06
CA VAL A 258 -6.19 -8.56 -15.04
C VAL A 258 -5.94 -10.06 -15.08
N ARG A 259 -5.34 -10.60 -14.02
CA ARG A 259 -5.19 -12.04 -13.83
C ARG A 259 -6.22 -12.56 -12.82
N ALA A 260 -6.83 -13.70 -13.10
CA ALA A 260 -7.82 -14.36 -12.25
C ALA A 260 -7.14 -15.07 -11.05
N VAL A 261 -6.75 -14.32 -10.03
CA VAL A 261 -6.08 -14.83 -8.82
C VAL A 261 -7.06 -15.04 -7.67
N GLY A 262 -8.06 -14.16 -7.53
CA GLY A 262 -9.08 -14.22 -6.48
C GLY A 262 -10.49 -14.29 -7.04
N ASP A 263 -11.48 -14.43 -6.17
CA ASP A 263 -12.89 -14.57 -6.59
C ASP A 263 -13.37 -13.40 -7.43
N TRP A 264 -13.10 -12.19 -6.97
CA TRP A 264 -13.52 -10.99 -7.70
C TRP A 264 -12.78 -10.81 -9.02
N THR A 265 -11.49 -11.08 -9.10
CA THR A 265 -10.74 -10.95 -10.35
C THR A 265 -11.14 -12.03 -11.37
N ARG A 266 -11.59 -13.21 -10.93
CA ARG A 266 -12.22 -14.21 -11.81
C ARG A 266 -13.52 -13.69 -12.40
N LEU A 267 -14.38 -13.10 -11.55
CA LEU A 267 -15.64 -12.50 -12.02
C LEU A 267 -15.37 -11.32 -12.96
N LEU A 268 -14.39 -10.48 -12.64
CA LEU A 268 -14.01 -9.34 -13.47
C LEU A 268 -13.53 -9.80 -14.85
N GLN A 269 -12.62 -10.79 -14.89
CA GLN A 269 -12.10 -11.32 -16.16
C GLN A 269 -13.19 -11.96 -17.02
N ALA A 270 -14.18 -12.60 -16.41
CA ALA A 270 -15.27 -13.26 -17.12
C ALA A 270 -16.39 -12.31 -17.57
N GLY A 271 -16.58 -11.19 -16.87
CA GLY A 271 -17.76 -10.33 -17.04
C GLY A 271 -17.47 -8.93 -17.54
N LEU A 272 -16.21 -8.51 -17.65
CA LEU A 272 -15.87 -7.17 -18.13
C LEU A 272 -15.98 -7.10 -19.67
N ALA A 273 -16.82 -6.20 -20.15
CA ALA A 273 -17.11 -6.04 -21.56
C ALA A 273 -16.68 -4.66 -22.10
N VAL A 274 -16.44 -4.58 -23.39
CA VAL A 274 -16.24 -3.30 -24.10
C VAL A 274 -17.47 -2.43 -23.90
N GLY A 275 -17.26 -1.17 -23.53
CA GLY A 275 -18.31 -0.21 -23.21
C GLY A 275 -18.61 -0.08 -21.71
N ASP A 276 -18.17 -1.02 -20.88
CA ASP A 276 -18.37 -0.93 -19.42
C ASP A 276 -17.67 0.28 -18.83
N GLU A 277 -18.33 0.94 -17.87
CA GLU A 277 -17.74 2.04 -17.14
C GLU A 277 -17.11 1.54 -15.84
N VAL A 278 -15.90 2.02 -15.58
CA VAL A 278 -15.11 1.73 -14.40
C VAL A 278 -14.63 3.01 -13.74
N LEU A 279 -14.26 2.95 -12.46
CA LEU A 279 -13.59 4.04 -11.79
C LEU A 279 -12.10 3.73 -11.64
N VAL A 280 -11.27 4.70 -11.97
CA VAL A 280 -9.82 4.64 -11.87
C VAL A 280 -9.34 5.67 -10.86
N ASP A 281 -8.71 5.21 -9.78
CA ASP A 281 -8.08 6.05 -8.76
C ASP A 281 -6.56 5.87 -8.81
N GLY A 282 -5.81 6.93 -8.67
CA GLY A 282 -4.36 6.95 -8.80
C GLY A 282 -3.86 7.98 -9.81
N PRO A 283 -2.58 7.85 -10.25
CA PRO A 283 -1.66 6.73 -10.06
C PRO A 283 -1.03 6.68 -8.67
N PHE A 284 -0.62 5.48 -8.26
CA PHE A 284 0.10 5.18 -7.04
C PHE A 284 1.36 4.36 -7.34
N GLY A 285 2.26 4.26 -6.35
CA GLY A 285 3.44 3.40 -6.47
C GLY A 285 4.71 4.16 -6.80
N GLY A 286 5.82 3.59 -6.34
CA GLY A 286 7.17 4.11 -6.55
C GLY A 286 8.15 3.05 -7.05
N PHE A 287 7.66 1.94 -7.57
CA PHE A 287 8.47 0.90 -8.18
C PHE A 287 8.76 1.29 -9.63
N LEU A 288 9.84 2.01 -9.82
CA LEU A 288 10.22 2.62 -11.09
C LEU A 288 11.56 2.02 -11.55
N PRO A 289 11.55 0.92 -12.31
CA PRO A 289 12.75 0.45 -13.00
C PRO A 289 13.27 1.56 -13.90
N ALA A 290 14.57 1.81 -13.82
CA ALA A 290 15.21 2.88 -14.58
C ALA A 290 16.21 2.24 -15.54
N THR A 291 15.94 2.23 -16.82
CA THR A 291 16.82 1.66 -17.86
C THR A 291 18.07 2.51 -18.14
N SER A 292 18.42 3.42 -17.25
CA SER A 292 19.56 4.32 -17.39
C SER A 292 20.30 4.49 -16.06
N GLY A 293 21.61 4.51 -16.11
CA GLY A 293 22.48 4.84 -14.99
C GLY A 293 23.27 3.69 -14.38
N THR A 294 22.74 2.47 -14.29
CA THR A 294 23.46 1.28 -13.79
C THR A 294 22.87 0.01 -14.37
N PRO A 295 23.64 -1.10 -14.47
CA PRO A 295 23.08 -2.41 -14.81
C PRO A 295 21.96 -2.80 -13.85
N GLU A 296 20.92 -3.46 -14.37
CA GLU A 296 19.76 -3.85 -13.58
C GLU A 296 19.46 -5.34 -13.73
N VAL A 297 19.02 -5.94 -12.62
CA VAL A 297 18.45 -7.30 -12.60
C VAL A 297 17.01 -7.21 -12.17
N TRP A 298 16.12 -7.62 -13.06
CA TRP A 298 14.70 -7.66 -12.83
C TRP A 298 14.25 -9.10 -12.59
N VAL A 299 13.49 -9.35 -11.54
CA VAL A 299 12.97 -10.67 -11.22
C VAL A 299 11.46 -10.58 -11.09
N ALA A 300 10.77 -11.20 -12.02
CA ALA A 300 9.32 -11.20 -12.11
C ALA A 300 8.74 -12.55 -11.69
N GLY A 301 7.73 -12.55 -10.82
CA GLY A 301 6.97 -13.77 -10.46
C GLY A 301 5.53 -13.71 -10.97
N GLY A 302 5.20 -14.53 -11.98
CA GLY A 302 3.87 -14.58 -12.58
C GLY A 302 3.38 -13.21 -13.07
N SER A 303 2.29 -12.68 -12.51
CA SER A 303 1.79 -11.32 -12.84
C SER A 303 2.75 -10.18 -12.48
N GLY A 304 3.82 -10.46 -11.74
CA GLY A 304 4.88 -9.49 -11.45
C GLY A 304 5.68 -9.02 -12.67
N VAL A 305 5.40 -9.54 -13.86
CA VAL A 305 5.97 -9.02 -15.13
C VAL A 305 5.42 -7.63 -15.49
N THR A 306 4.25 -7.24 -14.99
CA THR A 306 3.53 -6.04 -15.45
C THR A 306 4.29 -4.73 -15.27
N PRO A 307 5.03 -4.44 -14.17
CA PRO A 307 5.80 -3.20 -14.07
C PRO A 307 7.00 -3.17 -15.03
N PHE A 308 7.58 -4.31 -15.35
CA PHE A 308 8.66 -4.40 -16.32
C PHE A 308 8.14 -4.21 -17.74
N LEU A 309 7.00 -4.81 -18.07
CA LEU A 309 6.30 -4.60 -19.33
C LEU A 309 5.96 -3.12 -19.55
N ALA A 310 5.51 -2.43 -18.48
CA ALA A 310 5.24 -0.99 -18.48
C ALA A 310 6.50 -0.15 -18.81
N THR A 311 7.68 -0.65 -18.49
CA THR A 311 8.96 0.00 -18.80
C THR A 311 9.44 -0.36 -20.20
N ILE A 312 9.31 -1.62 -20.61
CA ILE A 312 9.80 -2.13 -21.91
C ILE A 312 8.99 -1.55 -23.07
N ARG A 313 7.65 -1.55 -22.98
CA ARG A 313 6.76 -1.13 -24.09
C ARG A 313 7.06 0.26 -24.64
N PRO A 314 7.17 1.33 -23.82
CA PRO A 314 7.47 2.65 -24.35
C PRO A 314 8.88 2.75 -24.93
N VAL A 315 9.86 2.08 -24.33
CA VAL A 315 11.23 2.06 -24.84
C VAL A 315 11.31 1.34 -26.19
N LEU A 316 10.65 0.19 -26.31
CA LEU A 316 10.58 -0.56 -27.57
C LEU A 316 9.92 0.27 -28.68
N ALA A 317 8.83 0.98 -28.37
CA ALA A 317 8.17 1.87 -29.31
C ALA A 317 9.06 3.04 -29.74
N GLU A 318 9.76 3.66 -28.79
CA GLU A 318 10.72 4.72 -29.04
C GLU A 318 11.85 4.26 -29.95
N GLU A 319 12.49 3.12 -29.63
CA GLU A 319 13.62 2.60 -30.44
C GLU A 319 13.19 2.18 -31.85
N ARG A 320 12.00 1.60 -32.01
CA ARG A 320 11.42 1.30 -33.33
C ARG A 320 11.22 2.57 -34.16
N SER A 321 10.71 3.64 -33.53
CA SER A 321 10.55 4.93 -34.23
C SER A 321 11.89 5.51 -34.64
N VAL A 322 12.87 5.52 -33.73
CA VAL A 322 14.22 6.04 -33.99
C VAL A 322 14.90 5.27 -35.13
N ARG A 323 14.79 3.93 -35.17
CA ARG A 323 15.32 3.09 -36.24
C ARG A 323 14.59 3.31 -37.56
N ALA A 324 13.27 3.52 -37.52
CA ALA A 324 12.48 3.82 -38.73
C ALA A 324 12.88 5.15 -39.35
N ASP A 325 13.31 6.12 -38.56
CA ASP A 325 13.86 7.40 -39.03
C ASP A 325 15.33 7.32 -39.45
N GLY A 326 15.94 6.12 -39.46
CA GLY A 326 17.33 5.88 -39.85
C GLY A 326 18.35 6.33 -38.79
N ALA A 327 17.92 6.62 -37.60
CA ALA A 327 18.78 6.99 -36.47
C ALA A 327 19.16 5.80 -35.59
N VAL A 328 20.21 5.96 -34.79
CA VAL A 328 20.66 4.94 -33.82
C VAL A 328 19.98 5.22 -32.48
N PRO A 329 19.33 4.22 -31.87
CA PRO A 329 18.76 4.36 -30.53
C PRO A 329 19.83 4.75 -29.49
N PRO A 330 19.44 5.46 -28.41
CA PRO A 330 20.37 5.82 -27.35
C PRO A 330 20.90 4.56 -26.64
N GLU A 331 22.19 4.57 -26.29
CA GLU A 331 22.80 3.49 -25.50
C GLU A 331 22.13 3.38 -24.13
N ARG A 332 21.81 2.15 -23.72
CA ARG A 332 21.19 1.84 -22.44
C ARG A 332 22.04 0.85 -21.65
N TRP A 333 21.93 0.92 -20.34
CA TRP A 333 22.60 -0.05 -19.47
C TRP A 333 21.93 -1.43 -19.60
N PRO A 334 22.74 -2.52 -19.52
CA PRO A 334 22.20 -3.85 -19.64
C PRO A 334 21.22 -4.20 -18.52
N VAL A 335 20.13 -4.82 -18.91
CA VAL A 335 19.08 -5.33 -18.04
C VAL A 335 18.91 -6.81 -18.26
N ARG A 336 18.93 -7.59 -17.16
CA ARG A 336 18.56 -9.01 -17.20
C ARG A 336 17.20 -9.18 -16.51
N LEU A 337 16.18 -9.58 -17.27
CA LEU A 337 14.86 -9.90 -16.76
C LEU A 337 14.68 -11.41 -16.62
N VAL A 338 14.54 -11.89 -15.39
CA VAL A 338 14.20 -13.28 -15.09
C VAL A 338 12.72 -13.39 -14.84
N VAL A 339 12.03 -14.22 -15.63
CA VAL A 339 10.58 -14.44 -15.53
C VAL A 339 10.33 -15.80 -14.90
N ALA A 340 9.97 -15.80 -13.61
CA ALA A 340 9.67 -16.99 -12.84
C ALA A 340 8.16 -17.28 -12.83
N ALA A 341 7.78 -18.49 -13.24
CA ALA A 341 6.39 -18.95 -13.22
C ALA A 341 6.34 -20.48 -13.09
N HIS A 342 5.16 -21.05 -12.85
CA HIS A 342 5.02 -22.50 -12.87
C HIS A 342 5.11 -23.00 -14.32
N ALA A 343 4.32 -22.43 -15.20
CA ALA A 343 4.29 -22.74 -16.61
C ALA A 343 4.46 -21.46 -17.44
N ARG A 344 4.81 -21.62 -18.72
CA ARG A 344 4.86 -20.50 -19.69
C ARG A 344 3.51 -19.75 -19.71
N SER A 345 2.39 -20.48 -19.68
CA SER A 345 1.05 -19.90 -19.65
C SER A 345 0.74 -19.11 -18.37
N ASP A 346 1.56 -19.23 -17.32
CA ASP A 346 1.42 -18.46 -16.08
C ASP A 346 2.20 -17.15 -16.08
N ALA A 347 2.98 -16.89 -17.12
CA ALA A 347 3.71 -15.64 -17.36
C ALA A 347 2.98 -14.77 -18.39
N PRO A 348 2.11 -13.84 -17.98
CA PRO A 348 1.38 -13.00 -18.93
C PRO A 348 2.32 -12.20 -19.82
N ALA A 349 1.97 -12.10 -21.11
CA ALA A 349 2.78 -11.42 -22.14
C ALA A 349 4.20 -12.00 -22.31
N TRP A 350 4.39 -13.29 -22.03
CA TRP A 350 5.70 -13.93 -22.20
C TRP A 350 6.27 -13.78 -23.62
N GLU A 351 5.45 -14.02 -24.65
CA GLU A 351 5.89 -13.90 -26.04
C GLU A 351 6.38 -12.46 -26.35
N GLU A 352 5.63 -11.46 -25.90
CA GLU A 352 5.99 -10.06 -26.08
C GLU A 352 7.32 -9.72 -25.37
N LEU A 353 7.55 -10.27 -24.16
CA LEU A 353 8.81 -10.05 -23.44
C LEU A 353 9.98 -10.75 -24.12
N ARG A 354 9.79 -11.97 -24.61
CA ARG A 354 10.81 -12.71 -25.36
C ARG A 354 11.19 -11.95 -26.63
N ASP A 355 10.18 -11.56 -27.44
CA ASP A 355 10.41 -10.85 -28.69
C ASP A 355 11.07 -9.48 -28.46
N ALA A 356 10.73 -8.79 -27.35
CA ALA A 356 11.43 -7.58 -26.93
C ALA A 356 12.90 -7.85 -26.58
N GLY A 357 13.20 -8.98 -25.93
CA GLY A 357 14.58 -9.38 -25.62
C GLY A 357 15.40 -9.76 -26.87
N GLU A 358 14.75 -10.20 -27.94
CA GLU A 358 15.40 -10.47 -29.22
C GLU A 358 15.67 -9.16 -30.01
N GLU A 359 14.87 -8.12 -29.78
CA GLU A 359 14.95 -6.85 -30.51
C GLU A 359 15.81 -5.78 -29.82
N LEU A 360 15.86 -5.79 -28.49
CA LEU A 360 16.52 -4.77 -27.67
C LEU A 360 17.88 -5.27 -27.15
N ASP A 361 18.98 -4.74 -27.68
CA ASP A 361 20.35 -5.16 -27.37
C ASP A 361 20.71 -5.05 -25.88
N TRP A 362 20.05 -4.17 -25.13
CA TRP A 362 20.27 -3.96 -23.70
C TRP A 362 19.43 -4.89 -22.81
N LEU A 363 18.45 -5.64 -23.34
CA LEU A 363 17.53 -6.48 -22.60
C LEU A 363 17.79 -7.97 -22.82
N THR A 364 18.14 -8.70 -21.80
CA THR A 364 18.19 -10.17 -21.82
C THR A 364 17.02 -10.73 -21.02
N VAL A 365 16.15 -11.51 -21.67
CA VAL A 365 14.99 -12.15 -21.02
C VAL A 365 15.28 -13.63 -20.79
N VAL A 366 15.19 -14.05 -19.53
CA VAL A 366 15.53 -15.42 -19.09
C VAL A 366 14.28 -16.07 -18.49
N PRO A 367 13.79 -17.21 -19.05
CA PRO A 367 12.72 -17.97 -18.42
C PRO A 367 13.24 -18.74 -17.19
N ALA A 368 12.37 -18.89 -16.18
CA ALA A 368 12.58 -19.76 -15.02
C ALA A 368 11.25 -20.49 -14.73
N PHE A 369 10.87 -21.43 -15.61
CA PHE A 369 9.60 -22.16 -15.53
C PHE A 369 9.78 -23.49 -14.82
N THR A 370 9.04 -23.71 -13.72
CA THR A 370 9.21 -24.93 -12.91
C THR A 370 8.75 -26.20 -13.63
N GLU A 371 7.84 -26.11 -14.60
CA GLU A 371 7.44 -27.26 -15.43
C GLU A 371 8.57 -27.74 -16.35
N SER A 372 9.48 -26.86 -16.75
CA SER A 372 10.67 -27.17 -17.58
C SER A 372 11.88 -27.62 -16.74
N GLY A 373 11.75 -27.66 -15.41
CA GLY A 373 12.86 -27.91 -14.50
C GLY A 373 13.70 -26.69 -14.14
N ASP A 374 13.42 -25.53 -14.75
CA ASP A 374 14.16 -24.27 -14.54
C ASP A 374 13.65 -23.53 -13.30
N ARG A 375 13.72 -24.18 -12.14
CA ARG A 375 13.26 -23.57 -10.91
C ARG A 375 14.26 -22.53 -10.41
N LEU A 376 13.76 -21.35 -10.07
CA LEU A 376 14.57 -20.30 -9.44
C LEU A 376 14.82 -20.63 -7.94
N GLU A 377 15.56 -21.73 -7.72
CA GLU A 377 15.97 -22.18 -6.39
C GLU A 377 17.21 -21.42 -5.91
N ASP A 378 17.67 -21.73 -4.70
CA ASP A 378 18.79 -21.01 -4.08
C ASP A 378 20.06 -21.06 -4.93
N GLU A 379 20.40 -22.20 -5.55
CA GLU A 379 21.58 -22.33 -6.42
C GLU A 379 21.48 -21.47 -7.70
N ALA A 380 20.31 -21.44 -8.33
CA ALA A 380 20.08 -20.61 -9.51
C ALA A 380 20.10 -19.13 -9.18
N LEU A 381 19.61 -18.74 -7.99
CA LEU A 381 19.68 -17.38 -7.49
C LEU A 381 21.11 -16.97 -7.13
N ASP A 382 21.87 -17.86 -6.50
CA ASP A 382 23.27 -17.60 -6.16
C ASP A 382 24.12 -17.44 -7.44
N ALA A 383 23.88 -18.28 -8.47
CA ALA A 383 24.50 -18.13 -9.79
C ALA A 383 24.11 -16.81 -10.46
N LEU A 384 22.84 -16.44 -10.42
CA LEU A 384 22.34 -15.16 -10.95
C LEU A 384 23.02 -13.97 -10.26
N VAL A 385 23.19 -14.02 -8.94
CA VAL A 385 23.87 -12.97 -8.17
C VAL A 385 25.35 -12.92 -8.51
N ALA A 386 26.01 -14.07 -8.61
CA ALA A 386 27.44 -14.15 -8.95
C ALA A 386 27.74 -13.60 -10.34
N ASP A 387 26.87 -13.88 -11.32
CA ASP A 387 27.01 -13.43 -12.71
C ASP A 387 26.54 -11.97 -12.94
N SER A 388 25.96 -11.34 -11.92
CA SER A 388 25.50 -9.97 -12.03
C SER A 388 26.55 -8.96 -11.56
N PRO A 389 26.65 -7.76 -12.20
CA PRO A 389 27.58 -6.73 -11.79
C PRO A 389 27.39 -6.33 -10.31
N GLU A 390 28.49 -6.06 -9.59
CA GLU A 390 28.43 -5.70 -8.16
C GLU A 390 27.52 -4.52 -7.86
N ARG A 391 27.46 -3.56 -8.75
CA ARG A 391 26.66 -2.32 -8.60
C ARG A 391 25.27 -2.43 -9.21
N ALA A 392 24.86 -3.62 -9.62
CA ALA A 392 23.53 -3.80 -10.21
C ALA A 392 22.42 -3.39 -9.23
N SER A 393 21.40 -2.73 -9.75
CA SER A 393 20.14 -2.48 -9.04
C SER A 393 19.20 -3.64 -9.28
N TRP A 394 18.56 -4.11 -8.21
CA TRP A 394 17.66 -5.26 -8.26
C TRP A 394 16.22 -4.81 -8.11
N TYR A 395 15.37 -5.24 -9.02
CA TYR A 395 13.94 -4.99 -9.00
C TYR A 395 13.19 -6.31 -8.94
N VAL A 396 12.43 -6.54 -7.88
CA VAL A 396 11.72 -7.80 -7.67
C VAL A 396 10.22 -7.52 -7.53
N CYS A 397 9.43 -8.12 -8.40
CA CYS A 397 7.98 -8.05 -8.34
C CYS A 397 7.37 -9.45 -8.42
N GLY A 398 6.64 -9.86 -7.37
CA GLY A 398 6.05 -11.20 -7.29
C GLY A 398 5.70 -11.62 -5.86
N PRO A 399 5.51 -12.94 -5.64
CA PRO A 399 5.21 -13.50 -4.33
C PRO A 399 6.27 -13.16 -3.27
N GLN A 400 5.86 -13.15 -1.99
CA GLN A 400 6.78 -12.83 -0.89
C GLN A 400 7.96 -13.80 -0.79
N ASP A 401 7.73 -15.06 -1.13
CA ASP A 401 8.75 -16.10 -1.10
C ASP A 401 9.87 -15.80 -2.10
N LEU A 402 9.52 -15.43 -3.33
CA LEU A 402 10.48 -14.99 -4.34
C LEU A 402 11.32 -13.80 -3.83
N THR A 403 10.68 -12.81 -3.23
CA THR A 403 11.39 -11.65 -2.66
C THR A 403 12.32 -12.06 -1.53
N ARG A 404 11.91 -13.02 -0.68
CA ARG A 404 12.74 -13.52 0.42
C ARG A 404 13.95 -14.29 -0.11
N SER A 405 13.76 -15.15 -1.10
CA SER A 405 14.83 -15.92 -1.72
C SER A 405 15.87 -15.03 -2.39
N VAL A 406 15.45 -14.04 -3.21
CA VAL A 406 16.38 -13.06 -3.81
C VAL A 406 17.15 -12.28 -2.74
N ARG A 407 16.47 -11.80 -1.69
CA ARG A 407 17.15 -11.09 -0.60
C ARG A 407 18.15 -11.96 0.15
N SER A 408 17.84 -13.24 0.33
CA SER A 408 18.75 -14.21 0.97
C SER A 408 19.96 -14.50 0.10
N ALA A 409 19.80 -14.68 -1.20
CA ALA A 409 20.89 -14.87 -2.15
C ALA A 409 21.84 -13.64 -2.17
N LEU A 410 21.29 -12.42 -2.21
CA LEU A 410 22.11 -11.20 -2.12
C LEU A 410 22.92 -11.14 -0.82
N ARG A 411 22.33 -11.55 0.32
CA ARG A 411 23.03 -11.58 1.60
C ARG A 411 24.11 -12.67 1.66
N ARG A 412 23.86 -13.88 1.12
CA ARG A 412 24.86 -14.94 1.03
C ARG A 412 26.07 -14.49 0.22
N ALA A 413 25.84 -13.73 -0.84
CA ALA A 413 26.89 -13.16 -1.68
C ALA A 413 27.47 -11.83 -1.16
N GLU A 414 27.16 -11.44 0.09
CA GLU A 414 27.60 -10.18 0.72
C GLU A 414 27.27 -8.92 -0.08
N ARG A 415 26.24 -8.99 -0.95
CA ARG A 415 25.77 -7.84 -1.75
C ARG A 415 24.87 -6.91 -0.94
N SER A 416 24.98 -5.62 -1.17
CA SER A 416 24.13 -4.63 -0.53
C SER A 416 22.66 -4.77 -0.94
N THR A 417 21.76 -4.86 0.04
CA THR A 417 20.31 -4.84 -0.20
C THR A 417 19.72 -3.43 -0.28
N GLU A 418 20.53 -2.38 -0.26
CA GLU A 418 20.05 -0.99 -0.40
C GLU A 418 19.54 -0.68 -1.79
N ARG A 419 20.06 -1.40 -2.79
CA ARG A 419 19.63 -1.32 -4.19
C ARG A 419 18.59 -2.37 -4.56
N LEU A 420 18.02 -3.07 -3.58
CA LEU A 420 16.91 -3.99 -3.78
C LEU A 420 15.59 -3.24 -3.66
N HIS A 421 14.93 -3.09 -4.79
CA HIS A 421 13.60 -2.52 -4.93
C HIS A 421 12.59 -3.66 -5.03
N VAL A 422 11.52 -3.58 -4.24
CA VAL A 422 10.52 -4.65 -4.17
C VAL A 422 9.13 -4.05 -4.33
N GLU A 423 8.34 -4.63 -5.21
CA GLU A 423 6.90 -4.38 -5.32
C GLU A 423 6.13 -5.64 -4.93
N ARG A 424 5.10 -5.48 -4.11
CA ARG A 424 4.28 -6.58 -3.62
C ARG A 424 2.83 -6.37 -4.04
N PHE A 425 2.23 -7.39 -4.64
CA PHE A 425 0.81 -7.37 -4.98
C PHE A 425 -0.10 -7.86 -3.85
N SER A 426 0.47 -8.35 -2.75
CA SER A 426 -0.28 -8.75 -1.56
C SER A 426 -0.18 -7.67 -0.47
N TRP A 427 -1.32 -7.16 -0.06
CA TRP A 427 -1.48 -6.10 0.95
C TRP A 427 -1.81 -6.65 2.34
N ARG A 428 -1.41 -7.89 2.65
CA ARG A 428 -1.59 -8.54 3.96
C ARG A 428 -0.29 -8.74 4.71
#